data_bdfd1f85edb3845a7cf3ec8811502dce
#
_entry.id   bdfd1f85edb3845a7cf3ec8811502dce
#
_cell.length_a   1.000
_cell.length_b   1.000
_cell.length_c   1.000
_cell.angle_alpha   90.00
_cell.angle_beta   90.00
_cell.angle_gamma   90.00
#
_symmetry.space_group_name_H-M   'P 1'
#
loop_
_entity.id
_entity.type
_entity.pdbx_description
1 polymer ?
#
loop_
_entity_poly.entity_id
_entity_poly.type
_entity_poly.pdbx_seq_one_letter_code
_entity_poly.pdbx_strand_id
1 'polypeptide(L)'
;MAALLIFFGGLGNVVNFMFQGKYKILLQAEGKSYVVTNITTVISVFINLSKIFLIKNGFDVLTVQIVFFIFNVIQMAFFEIYIRLKYKWIDLKVQPDEKAINQKNSVLVHQIATLVFSNTDMIILSVINGLKAVSLYTVYNYVYTTVLNIFSTINNGLVFYLGQTYHSDRKKFLEIYRLYEFDIMTVGYYMFTVIGVLTLPFMKLYTSGMTDYNYINVWLPLLFVSVQFFCIARFAANNLVNIAGHFKKTQNRAILEAVINIVLSVAFAFRFGIYGILFGTIAALLYRTNDFLIYSNRVILNESAKPSYRVWITDTAIAALCFALFYNRIASCESYYMLAVIGIIYSLIILLIFLAGNLIFNFNMMKANLSLIKSRLARLKKDS
;
A
#
# COMPACT_ATOMS: atom_id res chain seq x y z
N MET A 1 -16.15 8.34 28.05
CA MET A 1 -14.91 8.71 27.35
C MET A 1 -14.65 7.84 26.11
N ALA A 2 -14.56 6.51 26.21
CA ALA A 2 -14.34 5.62 25.06
C ALA A 2 -15.35 5.80 23.91
N ALA A 3 -16.65 5.91 24.20
CA ALA A 3 -17.69 6.14 23.20
C ALA A 3 -17.49 7.45 22.41
N LEU A 4 -17.09 8.53 23.08
CA LEU A 4 -16.81 9.82 22.43
C LEU A 4 -15.56 9.74 21.54
N LEU A 5 -14.52 9.01 21.95
CA LEU A 5 -13.33 8.78 21.12
C LEU A 5 -13.68 8.03 19.82
N ILE A 6 -14.48 6.98 19.94
CA ILE A 6 -14.96 6.21 18.78
C ILE A 6 -15.83 7.08 17.89
N PHE A 7 -16.71 7.89 18.47
CA PHE A 7 -17.61 8.78 17.73
C PHE A 7 -16.85 9.82 16.91
N PHE A 8 -15.96 10.60 17.51
CA PHE A 8 -15.18 11.61 16.78
C PHE A 8 -14.20 11.01 15.80
N GLY A 9 -13.59 9.85 16.13
CA GLY A 9 -12.74 9.11 15.21
C GLY A 9 -13.51 8.58 13.99
N GLY A 10 -14.72 8.08 14.21
CA GLY A 10 -15.62 7.63 13.14
C GLY A 10 -16.12 8.77 12.27
N LEU A 11 -16.55 9.89 12.88
CA LEU A 11 -17.02 11.07 12.15
C LEU A 11 -15.95 11.62 11.18
N GLY A 12 -14.67 11.67 11.56
CA GLY A 12 -13.59 12.10 10.69
C GLY A 12 -13.50 11.25 9.42
N ASN A 13 -13.65 9.94 9.56
CA ASN A 13 -13.66 9.01 8.42
C ASN A 13 -14.94 9.14 7.56
N VAL A 14 -16.08 9.38 8.17
CA VAL A 14 -17.35 9.63 7.46
C VAL A 14 -17.25 10.89 6.61
N VAL A 15 -16.71 12.00 7.17
CA VAL A 15 -16.47 13.25 6.42
C VAL A 15 -15.55 13.00 5.24
N ASN A 16 -14.47 12.26 5.44
CA ASN A 16 -13.53 11.95 4.38
C ASN A 16 -14.18 11.12 3.26
N PHE A 17 -14.95 10.09 3.60
CA PHE A 17 -15.57 9.20 2.61
C PHE A 17 -16.77 9.86 1.91
N MET A 18 -17.74 10.40 2.64
CA MET A 18 -18.99 10.88 2.07
C MET A 18 -18.84 12.23 1.36
N PHE A 19 -18.03 13.13 1.89
CA PHE A 19 -17.96 14.50 1.39
C PHE A 19 -16.72 14.74 0.51
N GLN A 20 -15.56 14.22 0.88
CA GLN A 20 -14.32 14.45 0.12
C GLN A 20 -14.13 13.45 -1.02
N GLY A 21 -14.68 12.24 -0.92
CA GLY A 21 -14.47 11.15 -1.88
C GLY A 21 -14.81 11.55 -3.31
N LYS A 22 -15.95 12.19 -3.53
CA LYS A 22 -16.38 12.68 -4.86
C LYS A 22 -15.38 13.65 -5.50
N TYR A 23 -14.81 14.55 -4.72
CA TYR A 23 -13.84 15.54 -5.21
C TYR A 23 -12.49 14.89 -5.55
N LYS A 24 -12.04 13.96 -4.70
CA LYS A 24 -10.79 13.21 -4.94
C LYS A 24 -10.88 12.37 -6.21
N ILE A 25 -11.99 11.67 -6.42
CA ILE A 25 -12.23 10.85 -7.62
C ILE A 25 -12.24 11.73 -8.88
N LEU A 26 -12.93 12.88 -8.86
CA LEU A 26 -12.96 13.82 -9.98
C LEU A 26 -11.54 14.30 -10.35
N LEU A 27 -10.78 14.75 -9.36
CA LEU A 27 -9.41 15.24 -9.58
C LEU A 27 -8.46 14.13 -10.07
N GLN A 28 -8.63 12.93 -9.60
CA GLN A 28 -7.87 11.76 -10.07
C GLN A 28 -8.21 11.41 -11.52
N ALA A 29 -9.49 11.44 -11.88
CA ALA A 29 -9.96 11.18 -13.24
C ALA A 29 -9.43 12.22 -14.25
N GLU A 30 -9.22 13.47 -13.81
CA GLU A 30 -8.61 14.51 -14.63
C GLU A 30 -7.07 14.54 -14.61
N GLY A 31 -6.42 13.58 -13.98
CA GLY A 31 -4.97 13.53 -13.85
C GLY A 31 -4.39 14.56 -12.87
N LYS A 32 -5.24 15.21 -12.06
CA LYS A 32 -4.85 16.23 -11.06
C LYS A 32 -4.67 15.63 -9.66
N SER A 33 -4.20 14.38 -9.59
CA SER A 33 -3.91 13.70 -8.31
C SER A 33 -2.95 14.50 -7.42
N TYR A 34 -2.07 15.31 -8.01
CA TYR A 34 -1.16 16.18 -7.26
C TYR A 34 -1.90 17.20 -6.38
N VAL A 35 -3.08 17.70 -6.81
CA VAL A 35 -3.89 18.61 -5.98
C VAL A 35 -4.41 17.89 -4.75
N VAL A 36 -4.90 16.65 -4.93
CA VAL A 36 -5.35 15.82 -3.81
C VAL A 36 -4.19 15.57 -2.84
N THR A 37 -3.03 15.18 -3.36
CA THR A 37 -1.85 14.91 -2.54
C THR A 37 -1.40 16.17 -1.79
N ASN A 38 -1.31 17.32 -2.45
CA ASN A 38 -0.87 18.56 -1.81
C ASN A 38 -1.81 18.99 -0.67
N ILE A 39 -3.13 19.01 -0.90
CA ILE A 39 -4.11 19.39 0.14
C ILE A 39 -4.03 18.40 1.31
N THR A 40 -4.04 17.10 1.03
CA THR A 40 -3.98 16.08 2.09
C THR A 40 -2.67 16.13 2.88
N THR A 41 -1.53 16.34 2.21
CA THR A 41 -0.22 16.41 2.87
C THR A 41 -0.12 17.64 3.78
N VAL A 42 -0.51 18.83 3.29
CA VAL A 42 -0.47 20.05 4.11
C VAL A 42 -1.32 19.88 5.37
N ILE A 43 -2.58 19.43 5.21
CA ILE A 43 -3.46 19.20 6.37
C ILE A 43 -2.91 18.11 7.29
N SER A 44 -2.33 17.02 6.78
CA SER A 44 -1.72 15.97 7.59
C SER A 44 -0.54 16.48 8.41
N VAL A 45 0.27 17.38 7.87
CA VAL A 45 1.36 18.03 8.63
C VAL A 45 0.78 18.82 9.81
N PHE A 46 -0.25 19.66 9.56
CA PHE A 46 -0.90 20.41 10.65
C PHE A 46 -1.54 19.50 11.69
N ILE A 47 -2.21 18.41 11.28
CA ILE A 47 -2.77 17.42 12.19
C ILE A 47 -1.67 16.84 13.09
N ASN A 48 -0.55 16.40 12.51
CA ASN A 48 0.52 15.76 13.27
C ASN A 48 1.23 16.74 14.21
N LEU A 49 1.51 17.96 13.76
CA LEU A 49 2.07 19.01 14.61
C LEU A 49 1.14 19.34 15.78
N SER A 50 -0.16 19.48 15.52
CA SER A 50 -1.16 19.73 16.56
C SER A 50 -1.25 18.58 17.56
N LYS A 51 -1.21 17.32 17.11
CA LYS A 51 -1.17 16.14 17.99
C LYS A 51 0.05 16.16 18.91
N ILE A 52 1.25 16.42 18.34
CA ILE A 52 2.49 16.50 19.12
C ILE A 52 2.41 17.62 20.17
N PHE A 53 1.92 18.79 19.76
CA PHE A 53 1.76 19.93 20.65
C PHE A 53 0.79 19.64 21.80
N LEU A 54 -0.39 19.09 21.50
CA LEU A 54 -1.40 18.78 22.50
C LEU A 54 -0.92 17.71 23.50
N ILE A 55 -0.31 16.63 23.00
CA ILE A 55 0.21 15.55 23.86
C ILE A 55 1.32 16.06 24.77
N LYS A 56 2.27 16.87 24.24
CA LYS A 56 3.34 17.47 25.06
C LYS A 56 2.84 18.40 26.15
N ASN A 57 1.71 19.07 25.93
CA ASN A 57 1.08 19.97 26.92
C ASN A 57 0.09 19.25 27.86
N GLY A 58 0.03 17.92 27.84
CA GLY A 58 -0.78 17.13 28.77
C GLY A 58 -2.28 17.11 28.48
N PHE A 59 -2.71 17.52 27.26
CA PHE A 59 -4.11 17.40 26.88
C PHE A 59 -4.52 15.94 26.73
N ASP A 60 -5.78 15.66 27.00
CA ASP A 60 -6.36 14.33 26.94
C ASP A 60 -6.53 13.83 25.47
N VAL A 61 -6.67 12.53 25.33
CA VAL A 61 -6.82 11.89 24.02
C VAL A 61 -8.11 12.35 23.30
N LEU A 62 -9.16 12.72 24.05
CA LEU A 62 -10.40 13.21 23.46
C LEU A 62 -10.19 14.57 22.76
N THR A 63 -9.46 15.49 23.38
CA THR A 63 -9.10 16.78 22.78
C THR A 63 -8.30 16.58 21.50
N VAL A 64 -7.34 15.66 21.49
CA VAL A 64 -6.57 15.31 20.28
C VAL A 64 -7.51 14.81 19.16
N GLN A 65 -8.50 13.99 19.50
CA GLN A 65 -9.43 13.43 18.54
C GLN A 65 -10.43 14.47 18.00
N ILE A 66 -10.87 15.41 18.80
CA ILE A 66 -11.71 16.55 18.37
C ILE A 66 -10.93 17.44 17.38
N VAL A 67 -9.68 17.77 17.70
CA VAL A 67 -8.82 18.57 16.80
C VAL A 67 -8.58 17.84 15.46
N PHE A 68 -8.36 16.53 15.49
CA PHE A 68 -8.29 15.73 14.27
C PHE A 68 -9.56 15.83 13.43
N PHE A 69 -10.74 15.74 14.05
CA PHE A 69 -12.03 15.92 13.37
C PHE A 69 -12.16 17.30 12.72
N ILE A 70 -11.81 18.37 13.46
CA ILE A 70 -11.86 19.74 12.95
C ILE A 70 -10.99 19.90 11.69
N PHE A 71 -9.77 19.37 11.69
CA PHE A 71 -8.90 19.42 10.49
C PHE A 71 -9.47 18.64 9.30
N ASN A 72 -10.21 17.54 9.53
CA ASN A 72 -10.89 16.84 8.44
C ASN A 72 -12.02 17.68 7.83
N VAL A 73 -12.75 18.47 8.65
CA VAL A 73 -13.76 19.41 8.17
C VAL A 73 -13.10 20.57 7.38
N ILE A 74 -11.99 21.08 7.88
CA ILE A 74 -11.19 22.11 7.16
C ILE A 74 -10.72 21.56 5.81
N GLN A 75 -10.22 20.33 5.77
CA GLN A 75 -9.81 19.68 4.53
C GLN A 75 -10.96 19.56 3.53
N MET A 76 -12.15 19.21 4.00
CA MET A 76 -13.36 19.17 3.17
C MET A 76 -13.67 20.55 2.56
N ALA A 77 -13.60 21.61 3.36
CA ALA A 77 -13.82 22.98 2.89
C ALA A 77 -12.79 23.39 1.82
N PHE A 78 -11.52 23.05 1.97
CA PHE A 78 -10.49 23.30 0.95
C PHE A 78 -10.79 22.59 -0.37
N PHE A 79 -11.21 21.33 -0.36
CA PHE A 79 -11.61 20.63 -1.57
C PHE A 79 -12.83 21.28 -2.23
N GLU A 80 -13.84 21.64 -1.43
CA GLU A 80 -15.05 22.27 -1.95
C GLU A 80 -14.77 23.63 -2.59
N ILE A 81 -13.99 24.49 -1.92
CA ILE A 81 -13.58 25.80 -2.44
C ILE A 81 -12.81 25.64 -3.74
N TYR A 82 -11.82 24.72 -3.77
CA TYR A 82 -11.04 24.48 -4.98
C TYR A 82 -11.91 24.04 -6.15
N ILE A 83 -12.84 23.12 -5.93
CA ILE A 83 -13.73 22.62 -6.99
C ILE A 83 -14.68 23.73 -7.46
N ARG A 84 -15.31 24.47 -6.57
CA ARG A 84 -16.21 25.58 -6.95
C ARG A 84 -15.50 26.66 -7.76
N LEU A 85 -14.24 26.94 -7.46
CA LEU A 85 -13.47 27.96 -8.18
C LEU A 85 -13.00 27.49 -9.56
N LYS A 86 -12.58 26.23 -9.69
CA LYS A 86 -11.96 25.70 -10.92
C LYS A 86 -12.94 24.99 -11.86
N TYR A 87 -14.06 24.46 -11.34
CA TYR A 87 -14.99 23.58 -12.07
C TYR A 87 -16.38 24.20 -12.16
N LYS A 88 -16.46 25.43 -12.69
CA LYS A 88 -17.72 26.18 -12.86
C LYS A 88 -18.73 25.50 -13.77
N TRP A 89 -18.29 24.56 -14.59
CA TRP A 89 -19.13 23.80 -15.51
C TRP A 89 -19.95 22.68 -14.84
N ILE A 90 -19.64 22.32 -13.59
CA ILE A 90 -20.39 21.27 -12.87
C ILE A 90 -21.76 21.80 -12.48
N ASP A 91 -22.79 21.22 -13.11
CA ASP A 91 -24.18 21.46 -12.74
C ASP A 91 -24.70 20.29 -11.86
N LEU A 92 -25.02 20.58 -10.60
CA LEU A 92 -25.55 19.62 -9.65
C LEU A 92 -27.05 19.34 -9.84
N LYS A 93 -27.74 20.08 -10.74
CA LYS A 93 -29.17 19.89 -11.02
C LYS A 93 -29.45 18.87 -12.12
N VAL A 94 -28.43 18.45 -12.85
CA VAL A 94 -28.56 17.43 -13.89
C VAL A 94 -28.90 16.08 -13.25
N GLN A 95 -29.85 15.36 -13.84
CA GLN A 95 -30.21 14.02 -13.38
C GLN A 95 -29.01 13.07 -13.52
N PRO A 96 -28.74 12.22 -12.51
CA PRO A 96 -27.62 11.28 -12.55
C PRO A 96 -27.83 10.22 -13.63
N ASP A 97 -26.77 9.92 -14.39
CA ASP A 97 -26.77 8.78 -15.31
C ASP A 97 -26.49 7.49 -14.52
N GLU A 98 -27.55 6.76 -14.18
CA GLU A 98 -27.44 5.51 -13.44
C GLU A 98 -26.74 4.40 -14.26
N LYS A 99 -26.73 4.49 -15.60
CA LYS A 99 -26.04 3.51 -16.45
C LYS A 99 -24.53 3.64 -16.34
N ALA A 100 -24.03 4.86 -16.16
CA ALA A 100 -22.61 5.13 -15.96
C ALA A 100 -22.04 4.48 -14.68
N ILE A 101 -22.88 4.24 -13.67
CA ILE A 101 -22.50 3.62 -12.38
C ILE A 101 -23.10 2.23 -12.17
N ASN A 102 -23.32 1.48 -13.26
CA ASN A 102 -23.97 0.16 -13.22
C ASN A 102 -23.19 -0.89 -12.38
N GLN A 103 -21.90 -0.71 -12.14
CA GLN A 103 -21.06 -1.59 -11.32
C GLN A 103 -20.90 -1.12 -9.86
N LYS A 104 -21.65 -0.09 -9.41
CA LYS A 104 -21.54 0.45 -8.04
C LYS A 104 -21.60 -0.63 -6.94
N ASN A 105 -22.51 -1.59 -7.08
CA ASN A 105 -22.66 -2.67 -6.10
C ASN A 105 -21.44 -3.61 -6.08
N SER A 106 -20.86 -3.91 -7.24
CA SER A 106 -19.65 -4.74 -7.33
C SER A 106 -18.43 -4.04 -6.75
N VAL A 107 -18.31 -2.73 -6.97
CA VAL A 107 -17.27 -1.91 -6.32
C VAL A 107 -17.46 -1.89 -4.81
N LEU A 108 -18.70 -1.74 -4.32
CA LEU A 108 -19.01 -1.80 -2.89
C LEU A 108 -18.62 -3.15 -2.28
N VAL A 109 -18.90 -4.26 -2.96
CA VAL A 109 -18.47 -5.60 -2.50
C VAL A 109 -16.95 -5.67 -2.37
N HIS A 110 -16.18 -5.16 -3.35
CA HIS A 110 -14.73 -5.09 -3.27
C HIS A 110 -14.26 -4.23 -2.09
N GLN A 111 -14.90 -3.07 -1.85
CA GLN A 111 -14.57 -2.20 -0.72
C GLN A 111 -14.81 -2.88 0.62
N ILE A 112 -15.97 -3.53 0.77
CA ILE A 112 -16.30 -4.28 2.01
C ILE A 112 -15.32 -5.43 2.20
N ALA A 113 -15.03 -6.23 1.17
CA ALA A 113 -14.08 -7.33 1.25
C ALA A 113 -12.68 -6.83 1.66
N THR A 114 -12.24 -5.69 1.12
CA THR A 114 -10.96 -5.05 1.49
C THR A 114 -10.98 -4.56 2.93
N LEU A 115 -12.06 -3.93 3.40
CA LEU A 115 -12.20 -3.49 4.79
C LEU A 115 -12.16 -4.67 5.77
N VAL A 116 -12.87 -5.74 5.46
CA VAL A 116 -12.86 -6.98 6.24
C VAL A 116 -11.44 -7.53 6.28
N PHE A 117 -10.81 -7.74 5.12
CA PHE A 117 -9.44 -8.24 5.03
C PHE A 117 -8.44 -7.43 5.85
N SER A 118 -8.51 -6.10 5.78
CA SER A 118 -7.54 -5.21 6.43
C SER A 118 -7.69 -5.07 7.94
N ASN A 119 -8.88 -5.35 8.49
CA ASN A 119 -9.16 -5.12 9.91
C ASN A 119 -9.40 -6.40 10.71
N THR A 120 -9.67 -7.52 10.06
CA THR A 120 -10.01 -8.79 10.70
C THR A 120 -8.87 -9.29 11.59
N ASP A 121 -7.64 -9.15 11.17
CA ASP A 121 -6.45 -9.61 11.91
C ASP A 121 -6.41 -9.03 13.34
N MET A 122 -6.60 -7.72 13.48
CA MET A 122 -6.60 -7.06 14.80
C MET A 122 -7.81 -7.46 15.65
N ILE A 123 -8.97 -7.66 15.03
CA ILE A 123 -10.19 -8.08 15.74
C ILE A 123 -10.01 -9.50 16.29
N ILE A 124 -9.58 -10.44 15.43
CA ILE A 124 -9.33 -11.84 15.83
C ILE A 124 -8.28 -11.88 16.95
N LEU A 125 -7.18 -11.13 16.77
CA LEU A 125 -6.09 -11.09 17.75
C LEU A 125 -6.57 -10.55 19.09
N SER A 126 -7.42 -9.51 19.11
CA SER A 126 -7.93 -8.94 20.34
C SER A 126 -8.81 -9.90 21.13
N VAL A 127 -9.62 -10.70 20.43
CA VAL A 127 -10.55 -11.66 21.04
C VAL A 127 -9.83 -12.91 21.53
N ILE A 128 -8.88 -13.44 20.75
CA ILE A 128 -8.22 -14.73 21.05
C ILE A 128 -6.98 -14.54 21.94
N ASN A 129 -6.15 -13.54 21.65
CA ASN A 129 -4.82 -13.37 22.26
C ASN A 129 -4.69 -12.13 23.17
N GLY A 130 -5.71 -11.29 23.20
CA GLY A 130 -5.79 -10.11 24.07
C GLY A 130 -5.04 -8.87 23.53
N LEU A 131 -5.23 -7.75 24.21
CA LEU A 131 -4.78 -6.43 23.75
C LEU A 131 -3.26 -6.26 23.66
N LYS A 132 -2.48 -6.98 24.47
CA LYS A 132 -1.00 -6.94 24.38
C LYS A 132 -0.50 -7.50 23.05
N ALA A 133 -1.11 -8.57 22.55
CA ALA A 133 -0.78 -9.13 21.25
C ALA A 133 -1.18 -8.17 20.10
N VAL A 134 -2.32 -7.46 20.24
CA VAL A 134 -2.73 -6.42 19.29
C VAL A 134 -1.72 -5.28 19.28
N SER A 135 -1.22 -4.85 20.45
CA SER A 135 -0.18 -3.81 20.53
C SER A 135 1.08 -4.22 19.77
N LEU A 136 1.58 -5.44 19.98
CA LEU A 136 2.72 -5.99 19.26
C LEU A 136 2.47 -6.01 17.74
N TYR A 137 1.33 -6.55 17.29
CA TYR A 137 0.94 -6.57 15.89
C TYR A 137 0.92 -5.18 15.27
N THR A 138 0.28 -4.21 15.97
CA THR A 138 0.07 -2.86 15.47
C THR A 138 1.39 -2.12 15.23
N VAL A 139 2.36 -2.26 16.12
CA VAL A 139 3.66 -1.59 15.98
C VAL A 139 4.40 -2.11 14.74
N TYR A 140 4.44 -3.42 14.53
CA TYR A 140 5.04 -3.99 13.30
C TYR A 140 4.25 -3.59 12.05
N ASN A 141 2.93 -3.76 12.07
CA ASN A 141 2.07 -3.42 10.94
C ASN A 141 2.21 -1.95 10.53
N TYR A 142 2.37 -1.04 11.49
CA TYR A 142 2.53 0.39 11.21
C TYR A 142 3.78 0.68 10.38
N VAL A 143 4.91 0.01 10.65
CA VAL A 143 6.14 0.16 9.86
C VAL A 143 5.89 -0.22 8.40
N TYR A 144 5.31 -1.40 8.16
CA TYR A 144 5.12 -1.93 6.81
C TYR A 144 4.04 -1.18 6.03
N THR A 145 2.92 -0.83 6.68
CA THR A 145 1.85 -0.06 6.03
C THR A 145 2.27 1.37 5.69
N THR A 146 3.13 1.99 6.48
CA THR A 146 3.69 3.32 6.16
C THR A 146 4.50 3.26 4.87
N VAL A 147 5.37 2.27 4.72
CA VAL A 147 6.16 2.09 3.47
C VAL A 147 5.25 1.77 2.28
N LEU A 148 4.24 0.92 2.48
CA LEU A 148 3.26 0.62 1.43
C LEU A 148 2.49 1.86 0.98
N ASN A 149 2.12 2.76 1.90
CA ASN A 149 1.43 4.01 1.57
C ASN A 149 2.31 4.96 0.75
N ILE A 150 3.61 5.07 1.09
CA ILE A 150 4.59 5.85 0.30
C ILE A 150 4.68 5.26 -1.12
N PHE A 151 4.87 3.96 -1.22
CA PHE A 151 4.93 3.23 -2.49
C PHE A 151 3.67 3.44 -3.34
N SER A 152 2.49 3.30 -2.75
CA SER A 152 1.20 3.51 -3.42
C SER A 152 1.03 4.94 -3.91
N THR A 153 1.50 5.93 -3.15
CA THR A 153 1.41 7.36 -3.54
C THR A 153 2.23 7.64 -4.80
N ILE A 154 3.45 7.10 -4.88
CA ILE A 154 4.30 7.21 -6.08
C ILE A 154 3.62 6.55 -7.28
N ASN A 155 3.03 5.38 -7.07
CA ASN A 155 2.37 4.62 -8.12
C ASN A 155 1.11 5.29 -8.69
N ASN A 156 0.33 6.01 -7.88
CA ASN A 156 -0.92 6.62 -8.32
C ASN A 156 -0.76 7.55 -9.54
N GLY A 157 0.39 8.22 -9.67
CA GLY A 157 0.70 9.03 -10.85
C GLY A 157 0.87 8.22 -12.13
N LEU A 158 1.38 6.99 -12.03
CA LEU A 158 1.61 6.10 -13.17
C LEU A 158 0.31 5.44 -13.65
N VAL A 159 -0.59 5.11 -12.73
CA VAL A 159 -1.87 4.45 -13.04
C VAL A 159 -2.74 5.26 -13.98
N PHE A 160 -2.76 6.59 -13.81
CA PHE A 160 -3.51 7.49 -14.70
C PHE A 160 -3.03 7.38 -16.15
N TYR A 161 -1.73 7.43 -16.38
CA TYR A 161 -1.13 7.29 -17.71
C TYR A 161 -1.40 5.91 -18.34
N LEU A 162 -1.34 4.86 -17.54
CA LEU A 162 -1.72 3.51 -17.97
C LEU A 162 -3.18 3.44 -18.41
N GLY A 163 -4.09 4.06 -17.66
CA GLY A 163 -5.52 4.12 -18.00
C GLY A 163 -5.77 4.82 -19.32
N GLN A 164 -5.15 5.96 -19.58
CA GLN A 164 -5.24 6.66 -20.86
C GLN A 164 -4.75 5.78 -22.02
N THR A 165 -3.58 5.12 -21.86
CA THR A 165 -2.99 4.30 -22.90
C THR A 165 -3.80 3.03 -23.16
N TYR A 166 -4.42 2.44 -22.14
CA TYR A 166 -5.28 1.26 -22.25
C TYR A 166 -6.43 1.45 -23.25
N HIS A 167 -7.03 2.66 -23.25
CA HIS A 167 -8.17 2.98 -24.10
C HIS A 167 -7.79 3.55 -25.47
N SER A 168 -6.55 4.04 -25.65
CA SER A 168 -6.13 4.72 -26.89
C SER A 168 -5.29 3.84 -27.83
N ASP A 169 -4.35 3.04 -27.31
CA ASP A 169 -3.40 2.24 -28.11
C ASP A 169 -3.04 0.93 -27.40
N ARG A 170 -3.64 -0.15 -27.85
CA ARG A 170 -3.47 -1.48 -27.26
C ARG A 170 -2.03 -1.99 -27.30
N LYS A 171 -1.32 -1.79 -28.44
CA LYS A 171 0.05 -2.28 -28.59
C LYS A 171 1.01 -1.54 -27.66
N LYS A 172 0.93 -0.23 -27.67
CA LYS A 172 1.71 0.65 -26.79
C LYS A 172 1.41 0.38 -25.32
N PHE A 173 0.13 0.14 -24.99
CA PHE A 173 -0.28 -0.22 -23.63
C PHE A 173 0.42 -1.49 -23.15
N LEU A 174 0.44 -2.57 -23.95
CA LEU A 174 1.08 -3.83 -23.57
C LEU A 174 2.58 -3.67 -23.28
N GLU A 175 3.29 -2.91 -24.11
CA GLU A 175 4.71 -2.61 -23.90
C GLU A 175 4.95 -1.85 -22.58
N ILE A 176 4.17 -0.78 -22.36
CA ILE A 176 4.27 0.05 -21.15
C ILE A 176 3.85 -0.72 -19.90
N TYR A 177 2.77 -1.52 -19.99
CA TYR A 177 2.29 -2.30 -18.86
C TYR A 177 3.31 -3.34 -18.40
N ARG A 178 4.00 -4.00 -19.33
CA ARG A 178 5.03 -4.98 -18.99
C ARG A 178 6.22 -4.37 -18.25
N LEU A 179 6.66 -3.19 -18.69
CA LEU A 179 7.71 -2.44 -17.99
C LEU A 179 7.22 -1.95 -16.61
N TYR A 180 6.02 -1.41 -16.57
CA TYR A 180 5.40 -0.98 -15.31
C TYR A 180 5.28 -2.14 -14.31
N GLU A 181 4.79 -3.31 -14.75
CA GLU A 181 4.65 -4.50 -13.89
C GLU A 181 6.01 -4.94 -13.34
N PHE A 182 7.04 -4.96 -14.19
CA PHE A 182 8.41 -5.26 -13.80
C PHE A 182 8.95 -4.25 -12.78
N ASP A 183 8.86 -2.96 -13.08
CA ASP A 183 9.42 -1.91 -12.22
C ASP A 183 8.74 -1.86 -10.85
N ILE A 184 7.40 -1.90 -10.83
CA ILE A 184 6.62 -1.88 -9.59
C ILE A 184 6.94 -3.10 -8.72
N MET A 185 7.07 -4.28 -9.31
CA MET A 185 7.39 -5.49 -8.58
C MET A 185 8.81 -5.42 -8.02
N THR A 186 9.81 -5.14 -8.86
CA THR A 186 11.22 -5.10 -8.46
C THR A 186 11.51 -4.01 -7.43
N VAL A 187 11.00 -2.78 -7.64
CA VAL A 187 11.19 -1.67 -6.69
C VAL A 187 10.49 -1.96 -5.36
N GLY A 188 9.27 -2.50 -5.41
CA GLY A 188 8.55 -2.87 -4.19
C GLY A 188 9.25 -3.97 -3.40
N TYR A 189 9.71 -5.03 -4.06
CA TYR A 189 10.49 -6.10 -3.43
C TYR A 189 11.79 -5.57 -2.81
N TYR A 190 12.53 -4.73 -3.55
CA TYR A 190 13.70 -4.06 -3.03
C TYR A 190 13.39 -3.26 -1.75
N MET A 191 12.39 -2.38 -1.80
CA MET A 191 12.01 -1.54 -0.65
C MET A 191 11.65 -2.39 0.59
N PHE A 192 10.81 -3.41 0.41
CA PHE A 192 10.40 -4.26 1.53
C PHE A 192 11.52 -5.19 2.02
N THR A 193 12.47 -5.57 1.17
CA THR A 193 13.67 -6.29 1.60
C THR A 193 14.55 -5.41 2.52
N VAL A 194 14.79 -4.16 2.13
CA VAL A 194 15.55 -3.20 2.95
C VAL A 194 14.87 -3.00 4.31
N ILE A 195 13.56 -2.70 4.30
CA ILE A 195 12.81 -2.49 5.54
C ILE A 195 12.80 -3.74 6.40
N GLY A 196 12.59 -4.92 5.83
CA GLY A 196 12.57 -6.18 6.56
C GLY A 196 13.88 -6.47 7.28
N VAL A 197 15.02 -6.22 6.62
CA VAL A 197 16.36 -6.38 7.21
C VAL A 197 16.58 -5.36 8.36
N LEU A 198 16.06 -4.15 8.22
CA LEU A 198 16.21 -3.06 9.21
C LEU A 198 15.18 -3.08 10.34
N THR A 199 14.11 -3.88 10.23
CA THR A 199 13.01 -3.86 11.20
C THR A 199 13.47 -4.24 12.61
N LEU A 200 14.29 -5.26 12.78
CA LEU A 200 14.75 -5.67 14.13
C LEU A 200 15.58 -4.59 14.84
N PRO A 201 16.64 -4.02 14.23
CA PRO A 201 17.38 -2.92 14.86
C PRO A 201 16.49 -1.68 15.10
N PHE A 202 15.57 -1.37 14.18
CA PHE A 202 14.59 -0.30 14.40
C PHE A 202 13.70 -0.58 15.62
N MET A 203 13.13 -1.80 15.74
CA MET A 203 12.27 -2.16 16.86
C MET A 203 12.99 -2.08 18.20
N LYS A 204 14.25 -2.49 18.27
CA LYS A 204 15.06 -2.35 19.50
C LYS A 204 15.17 -0.91 19.96
N LEU A 205 15.37 0.04 19.03
CA LEU A 205 15.40 1.48 19.34
C LEU A 205 14.02 2.02 19.70
N TYR A 206 13.01 1.71 18.88
CA TYR A 206 11.69 2.27 19.01
C TYR A 206 10.99 1.84 20.31
N THR A 207 11.22 0.60 20.73
CA THR A 207 10.58 0.05 21.94
C THR A 207 11.49 0.06 23.16
N SER A 208 12.66 0.70 23.12
CA SER A 208 13.63 0.73 24.24
C SER A 208 13.10 1.31 25.53
N GLY A 209 12.10 2.23 25.46
CA GLY A 209 11.42 2.80 26.63
C GLY A 209 10.13 2.07 27.05
N MET A 210 9.74 1.00 26.36
CA MET A 210 8.52 0.25 26.64
C MET A 210 8.84 -0.99 27.48
N THR A 211 8.28 -1.06 28.68
CA THR A 211 8.55 -2.15 29.64
C THR A 211 7.34 -3.06 29.87
N ASP A 212 6.20 -2.74 29.27
CA ASP A 212 4.91 -3.41 29.47
C ASP A 212 4.81 -4.76 28.73
N TYR A 213 5.61 -4.93 27.67
CA TYR A 213 5.62 -6.14 26.84
C TYR A 213 6.95 -6.31 26.10
N ASN A 214 7.30 -7.55 25.73
CA ASN A 214 8.46 -7.79 24.89
C ASN A 214 8.10 -7.61 23.39
N TYR A 215 8.48 -6.48 22.81
CA TYR A 215 8.22 -6.15 21.41
C TYR A 215 9.24 -6.73 20.43
N ILE A 216 10.34 -7.31 20.92
CA ILE A 216 11.40 -7.85 20.05
C ILE A 216 11.08 -9.29 19.68
N ASN A 217 10.84 -9.50 18.39
CA ASN A 217 10.51 -10.83 17.87
C ASN A 217 11.18 -11.05 16.50
N VAL A 218 12.01 -12.08 16.42
CA VAL A 218 12.83 -12.36 15.23
C VAL A 218 11.99 -12.84 14.04
N TRP A 219 10.86 -13.50 14.27
CA TRP A 219 10.05 -14.07 13.19
C TRP A 219 9.01 -13.10 12.59
N LEU A 220 8.55 -12.13 13.37
CA LEU A 220 7.51 -11.21 12.92
C LEU A 220 7.92 -10.39 11.68
N PRO A 221 9.13 -9.81 11.59
CA PRO A 221 9.53 -9.09 10.39
C PRO A 221 9.46 -9.93 9.13
N LEU A 222 9.86 -11.20 9.20
CA LEU A 222 9.82 -12.12 8.05
C LEU A 222 8.39 -12.38 7.57
N LEU A 223 7.46 -12.57 8.52
CA LEU A 223 6.06 -12.79 8.19
C LEU A 223 5.40 -11.51 7.62
N PHE A 224 5.63 -10.36 8.24
CA PHE A 224 5.10 -9.09 7.73
C PHE A 224 5.68 -8.73 6.35
N VAL A 225 6.97 -8.95 6.12
CA VAL A 225 7.56 -8.77 4.79
C VAL A 225 6.95 -9.73 3.77
N SER A 226 6.72 -10.99 4.15
CA SER A 226 6.06 -11.95 3.26
C SER A 226 4.66 -11.50 2.85
N VAL A 227 3.87 -10.94 3.79
CA VAL A 227 2.59 -10.30 3.48
C VAL A 227 2.76 -9.19 2.43
N GLN A 228 3.76 -8.31 2.61
CA GLN A 228 4.00 -7.21 1.68
C GLN A 228 4.49 -7.69 0.31
N PHE A 229 5.30 -8.73 0.24
CA PHE A 229 5.73 -9.31 -1.03
C PHE A 229 4.57 -9.80 -1.88
N PHE A 230 3.58 -10.45 -1.28
CA PHE A 230 2.35 -10.82 -1.99
C PHE A 230 1.53 -9.59 -2.39
N CYS A 231 1.43 -8.58 -1.55
CA CYS A 231 0.75 -7.32 -1.90
C CYS A 231 1.41 -6.64 -3.11
N ILE A 232 2.75 -6.58 -3.15
CA ILE A 232 3.50 -6.00 -4.27
C ILE A 232 3.38 -6.86 -5.53
N ALA A 233 3.48 -8.18 -5.43
CA ALA A 233 3.39 -9.07 -6.58
C ALA A 233 2.07 -8.94 -7.35
N ARG A 234 0.96 -8.68 -6.66
CA ARG A 234 -0.36 -8.47 -7.29
C ARG A 234 -0.68 -7.02 -7.64
N PHE A 235 0.18 -6.06 -7.27
CA PHE A 235 -0.13 -4.63 -7.29
C PHE A 235 -0.46 -4.12 -8.70
N ALA A 236 0.39 -4.42 -9.69
CA ALA A 236 0.19 -4.03 -11.08
C ALA A 236 -1.06 -4.69 -11.70
N ALA A 237 -1.27 -5.98 -11.41
CA ALA A 237 -2.43 -6.74 -11.89
C ALA A 237 -3.74 -6.23 -11.29
N ASN A 238 -3.75 -5.83 -10.02
CA ASN A 238 -4.90 -5.19 -9.37
C ASN A 238 -5.25 -3.84 -10.04
N ASN A 239 -4.25 -3.01 -10.30
CA ASN A 239 -4.44 -1.75 -11.03
C ASN A 239 -5.01 -1.98 -12.43
N LEU A 240 -4.56 -3.02 -13.13
CA LEU A 240 -5.08 -3.38 -14.45
C LEU A 240 -6.55 -3.81 -14.39
N VAL A 241 -6.97 -4.58 -13.38
CA VAL A 241 -8.37 -4.95 -13.17
C VAL A 241 -9.24 -3.71 -12.95
N ASN A 242 -8.73 -2.74 -12.19
CA ASN A 242 -9.42 -1.46 -11.95
C ASN A 242 -9.53 -0.62 -13.23
N ILE A 243 -8.45 -0.49 -14.01
CA ILE A 243 -8.43 0.23 -15.30
C ILE A 243 -9.41 -0.40 -16.30
N ALA A 244 -9.45 -1.73 -16.38
CA ALA A 244 -10.35 -2.46 -17.26
C ALA A 244 -11.82 -2.48 -16.77
N GLY A 245 -12.11 -1.98 -15.57
CA GLY A 245 -13.47 -1.96 -15.00
C GLY A 245 -14.06 -3.35 -14.74
N HIS A 246 -13.23 -4.37 -14.48
CA HIS A 246 -13.69 -5.75 -14.31
C HIS A 246 -14.16 -6.07 -12.88
N PHE A 247 -14.77 -5.10 -12.18
CA PHE A 247 -15.25 -5.26 -10.81
C PHE A 247 -16.24 -6.40 -10.65
N LYS A 248 -17.29 -6.46 -11.49
CA LYS A 248 -18.31 -7.52 -11.44
C LYS A 248 -17.71 -8.91 -11.67
N LYS A 249 -16.71 -9.02 -12.55
CA LYS A 249 -16.10 -10.31 -12.90
C LYS A 249 -15.18 -10.85 -11.80
N THR A 250 -14.71 -9.98 -10.89
CA THR A 250 -13.73 -10.32 -9.85
C THR A 250 -14.26 -10.22 -8.42
N GLN A 251 -15.51 -9.77 -8.21
CA GLN A 251 -16.11 -9.59 -6.88
C GLN A 251 -16.14 -10.87 -6.04
N ASN A 252 -16.55 -12.02 -6.63
CA ASN A 252 -16.63 -13.28 -5.89
C ASN A 252 -15.24 -13.77 -5.43
N ARG A 253 -14.20 -13.44 -6.18
CA ARG A 253 -12.82 -13.76 -5.85
C ARG A 253 -12.32 -12.92 -4.69
N ALA A 254 -12.75 -11.65 -4.58
CA ALA A 254 -12.46 -10.81 -3.42
C ALA A 254 -13.17 -11.30 -2.16
N ILE A 255 -14.43 -11.77 -2.30
CA ILE A 255 -15.13 -12.41 -1.17
C ILE A 255 -14.39 -13.66 -0.72
N LEU A 256 -13.97 -14.51 -1.66
CA LEU A 256 -13.22 -15.74 -1.34
C LEU A 256 -11.90 -15.44 -0.65
N GLU A 257 -11.15 -14.41 -1.08
CA GLU A 257 -9.94 -13.93 -0.38
C GLU A 257 -10.25 -13.59 1.08
N ALA A 258 -11.31 -12.80 1.34
CA ALA A 258 -11.71 -12.42 2.69
C ALA A 258 -12.14 -13.64 3.55
N VAL A 259 -12.88 -14.57 2.96
CA VAL A 259 -13.30 -15.81 3.64
C VAL A 259 -12.09 -16.68 4.00
N ILE A 260 -11.16 -16.90 3.06
CA ILE A 260 -9.92 -17.65 3.33
C ILE A 260 -9.13 -16.99 4.47
N ASN A 261 -8.98 -15.67 4.42
CA ASN A 261 -8.29 -14.92 5.49
C ASN A 261 -8.94 -15.16 6.84
N ILE A 262 -10.25 -14.93 6.98
CA ILE A 262 -10.97 -15.10 8.25
C ILE A 262 -10.85 -16.52 8.76
N VAL A 263 -11.20 -17.51 7.94
CA VAL A 263 -11.27 -18.91 8.36
C VAL A 263 -9.89 -19.41 8.80
N LEU A 264 -8.85 -19.17 8.01
CA LEU A 264 -7.51 -19.65 8.34
C LEU A 264 -6.88 -18.83 9.47
N SER A 265 -7.11 -17.50 9.54
CA SER A 265 -6.61 -16.70 10.67
C SER A 265 -7.23 -17.14 11.98
N VAL A 266 -8.54 -17.39 12.03
CA VAL A 266 -9.20 -17.91 13.25
C VAL A 266 -8.66 -19.29 13.60
N ALA A 267 -8.63 -20.22 12.64
CA ALA A 267 -8.19 -21.60 12.90
C ALA A 267 -6.74 -21.66 13.42
N PHE A 268 -5.85 -20.85 12.85
CA PHE A 268 -4.44 -20.86 13.25
C PHE A 268 -4.16 -19.98 14.47
N ALA A 269 -4.97 -18.93 14.74
CA ALA A 269 -4.77 -18.05 15.89
C ALA A 269 -4.86 -18.80 17.23
N PHE A 270 -5.77 -19.79 17.35
CA PHE A 270 -5.92 -20.60 18.57
C PHE A 270 -4.65 -21.39 18.92
N ARG A 271 -3.85 -21.81 17.92
CA ARG A 271 -2.66 -22.63 18.15
C ARG A 271 -1.37 -21.83 18.09
N PHE A 272 -1.28 -20.83 17.22
CA PHE A 272 -0.06 -20.10 16.90
C PHE A 272 -0.12 -18.60 17.23
N GLY A 273 -1.24 -18.14 17.80
CA GLY A 273 -1.42 -16.72 18.16
C GLY A 273 -1.21 -15.78 16.97
N ILE A 274 -0.41 -14.75 17.16
CA ILE A 274 -0.08 -13.73 16.14
C ILE A 274 0.51 -14.32 14.85
N TYR A 275 1.32 -15.38 14.96
CA TYR A 275 1.88 -16.07 13.79
C TYR A 275 0.80 -16.76 12.97
N GLY A 276 -0.19 -17.35 13.66
CA GLY A 276 -1.32 -18.02 13.02
C GLY A 276 -2.14 -17.05 12.17
N ILE A 277 -2.37 -15.84 12.67
CA ILE A 277 -3.08 -14.80 11.92
C ILE A 277 -2.30 -14.43 10.65
N LEU A 278 -1.00 -14.18 10.76
CA LEU A 278 -0.16 -13.87 9.60
C LEU A 278 -0.08 -15.02 8.60
N PHE A 279 -0.10 -16.29 9.05
CA PHE A 279 -0.20 -17.43 8.14
C PHE A 279 -1.53 -17.46 7.38
N GLY A 280 -2.65 -17.17 8.05
CA GLY A 280 -3.95 -17.05 7.41
C GLY A 280 -3.97 -15.95 6.35
N THR A 281 -3.42 -14.80 6.67
CA THR A 281 -3.27 -13.66 5.76
C THR A 281 -2.38 -14.00 4.57
N ILE A 282 -1.22 -14.65 4.78
CA ILE A 282 -0.34 -15.12 3.71
C ILE A 282 -1.05 -16.12 2.79
N ALA A 283 -1.81 -17.04 3.34
CA ALA A 283 -2.55 -18.03 2.54
C ALA A 283 -3.62 -17.37 1.65
N ALA A 284 -4.37 -16.40 2.18
CA ALA A 284 -5.35 -15.64 1.41
C ALA A 284 -4.68 -14.82 0.30
N LEU A 285 -3.55 -14.18 0.62
CA LEU A 285 -2.77 -13.40 -0.34
C LEU A 285 -2.13 -14.28 -1.42
N LEU A 286 -1.66 -15.47 -1.07
CA LEU A 286 -1.14 -16.44 -2.05
C LEU A 286 -2.23 -16.82 -3.06
N TYR A 287 -3.43 -17.15 -2.61
CA TYR A 287 -4.58 -17.38 -3.49
C TYR A 287 -4.82 -16.17 -4.39
N ARG A 288 -4.97 -14.99 -3.80
CA ARG A 288 -5.38 -13.80 -4.54
C ARG A 288 -4.30 -13.27 -5.48
N THR A 289 -3.03 -13.38 -5.14
CA THR A 289 -1.91 -13.00 -6.02
C THR A 289 -1.91 -13.86 -7.29
N ASN A 290 -2.04 -15.19 -7.14
CA ASN A 290 -2.12 -16.08 -8.29
C ASN A 290 -3.35 -15.77 -9.15
N ASP A 291 -4.50 -15.54 -8.53
CA ASP A 291 -5.73 -15.16 -9.24
C ASP A 291 -5.55 -13.87 -10.05
N PHE A 292 -4.98 -12.82 -9.46
CA PHE A 292 -4.73 -11.56 -10.17
C PHE A 292 -3.75 -11.74 -11.34
N LEU A 293 -2.63 -12.44 -11.13
CA LEU A 293 -1.64 -12.65 -12.20
C LEU A 293 -2.22 -13.48 -13.36
N ILE A 294 -2.97 -14.53 -13.07
CA ILE A 294 -3.60 -15.34 -14.11
C ILE A 294 -4.71 -14.57 -14.82
N TYR A 295 -5.60 -13.92 -14.06
CA TYR A 295 -6.74 -13.20 -14.60
C TYR A 295 -6.31 -12.01 -15.46
N SER A 296 -5.41 -11.16 -14.97
CA SER A 296 -4.92 -10.00 -15.69
C SER A 296 -4.26 -10.39 -17.02
N ASN A 297 -3.39 -11.39 -16.98
CA ASN A 297 -2.68 -11.83 -18.17
C ASN A 297 -3.60 -12.55 -19.18
N ARG A 298 -4.36 -13.56 -18.75
CA ARG A 298 -5.14 -14.38 -19.66
C ARG A 298 -6.45 -13.72 -20.13
N VAL A 299 -7.13 -12.97 -19.25
CA VAL A 299 -8.45 -12.43 -19.55
C VAL A 299 -8.40 -10.98 -20.04
N ILE A 300 -7.53 -10.14 -19.46
CA ILE A 300 -7.47 -8.73 -19.83
C ILE A 300 -6.43 -8.50 -20.94
N LEU A 301 -5.20 -9.02 -20.78
CA LEU A 301 -4.13 -8.83 -21.76
C LEU A 301 -4.24 -9.79 -22.94
N ASN A 302 -4.85 -10.94 -22.77
CA ASN A 302 -4.87 -12.06 -23.72
C ASN A 302 -3.47 -12.59 -24.03
N GLU A 303 -2.63 -12.68 -22.99
CA GLU A 303 -1.24 -13.11 -23.06
C GLU A 303 -0.93 -14.19 -22.04
N SER A 304 0.28 -14.74 -22.08
CA SER A 304 0.79 -15.68 -21.09
C SER A 304 1.16 -14.97 -19.79
N ALA A 305 0.84 -15.59 -18.65
CA ALA A 305 1.26 -15.11 -17.33
C ALA A 305 2.74 -15.44 -17.00
N LYS A 306 3.44 -16.23 -17.85
CA LYS A 306 4.83 -16.64 -17.61
C LYS A 306 5.80 -15.48 -17.32
N PRO A 307 5.74 -14.35 -18.06
CA PRO A 307 6.63 -13.21 -17.77
C PRO A 307 6.42 -12.64 -16.36
N SER A 308 5.17 -12.47 -15.92
CA SER A 308 4.85 -11.97 -14.58
C SER A 308 5.34 -12.92 -13.47
N TYR A 309 5.14 -14.23 -13.64
CA TYR A 309 5.67 -15.23 -12.73
C TYR A 309 7.19 -15.26 -12.69
N ARG A 310 7.85 -15.08 -13.83
CA ARG A 310 9.32 -15.02 -13.90
C ARG A 310 9.85 -13.87 -13.04
N VAL A 311 9.30 -12.67 -13.19
CA VAL A 311 9.69 -11.50 -12.36
C VAL A 311 9.42 -11.79 -10.89
N TRP A 312 8.23 -12.27 -10.56
CA TRP A 312 7.85 -12.58 -9.18
C TRP A 312 8.80 -13.59 -8.51
N ILE A 313 9.09 -14.70 -9.18
CA ILE A 313 9.98 -15.75 -8.65
C ILE A 313 11.41 -15.20 -8.53
N THR A 314 11.90 -14.45 -9.53
CA THR A 314 13.23 -13.85 -9.50
C THR A 314 13.38 -12.89 -8.31
N ASP A 315 12.45 -11.94 -8.16
CA ASP A 315 12.54 -10.95 -7.08
C ASP A 315 12.37 -11.61 -5.69
N THR A 316 11.52 -12.65 -5.58
CA THR A 316 11.40 -13.44 -4.36
C THR A 316 12.71 -14.16 -4.02
N ALA A 317 13.38 -14.76 -5.00
CA ALA A 317 14.65 -15.44 -4.80
C ALA A 317 15.77 -14.46 -4.40
N ILE A 318 15.84 -13.29 -5.04
CA ILE A 318 16.79 -12.23 -4.69
C ILE A 318 16.54 -11.73 -3.25
N ALA A 319 15.28 -11.47 -2.89
CA ALA A 319 14.91 -11.07 -1.54
C ALA A 319 15.30 -12.13 -0.50
N ALA A 320 15.00 -13.41 -0.77
CA ALA A 320 15.40 -14.53 0.10
C ALA A 320 16.91 -14.60 0.29
N LEU A 321 17.70 -14.41 -0.77
CA LEU A 321 19.16 -14.33 -0.70
C LEU A 321 19.60 -13.16 0.20
N CYS A 322 19.01 -11.97 0.03
CA CYS A 322 19.33 -10.81 0.87
C CYS A 322 19.00 -11.06 2.35
N PHE A 323 17.86 -11.72 2.65
CA PHE A 323 17.54 -12.12 4.03
C PHE A 323 18.55 -13.12 4.58
N ALA A 324 18.93 -14.12 3.82
CA ALA A 324 19.94 -15.11 4.24
C ALA A 324 21.30 -14.46 4.54
N LEU A 325 21.69 -13.41 3.79
CA LEU A 325 22.94 -12.70 3.96
C LEU A 325 22.93 -11.71 5.12
N PHE A 326 21.84 -10.97 5.31
CA PHE A 326 21.81 -9.76 6.13
C PHE A 326 20.89 -9.83 7.34
N TYR A 327 19.88 -10.70 7.34
CA TYR A 327 18.89 -10.76 8.40
C TYR A 327 19.51 -11.13 9.74
N ASN A 328 19.16 -10.40 10.78
CA ASN A 328 19.64 -10.56 12.15
C ASN A 328 21.20 -10.45 12.30
N ARG A 329 21.89 -9.96 11.28
CA ARG A 329 23.36 -9.72 11.33
C ARG A 329 23.73 -8.28 11.59
N ILE A 330 22.77 -7.36 11.55
CA ILE A 330 23.00 -5.97 11.89
C ILE A 330 23.13 -5.86 13.39
N ALA A 331 24.27 -5.31 13.83
CA ALA A 331 24.52 -5.02 15.24
C ALA A 331 23.43 -4.11 15.81
N SER A 332 23.19 -4.19 17.12
CA SER A 332 22.25 -3.29 17.80
C SER A 332 22.73 -1.85 17.59
N CYS A 333 21.86 -1.02 17.01
CA CYS A 333 22.13 0.40 16.85
C CYS A 333 21.79 1.12 18.16
N GLU A 334 22.64 2.03 18.59
CA GLU A 334 22.42 2.81 19.82
C GLU A 334 21.66 4.12 19.55
N SER A 335 21.55 4.53 18.28
CA SER A 335 20.85 5.76 17.90
C SER A 335 20.15 5.63 16.56
N TYR A 336 19.10 6.44 16.36
CA TYR A 336 18.42 6.57 15.07
C TYR A 336 19.34 7.07 13.94
N TYR A 337 20.34 7.92 14.27
CA TYR A 337 21.33 8.37 13.30
C TYR A 337 22.18 7.21 12.78
N MET A 338 22.69 6.37 13.69
CA MET A 338 23.44 5.17 13.32
C MET A 338 22.59 4.21 12.47
N LEU A 339 21.33 4.01 12.84
CA LEU A 339 20.39 3.20 12.06
C LEU A 339 20.19 3.76 10.65
N ALA A 340 20.07 5.07 10.50
CA ALA A 340 19.92 5.72 9.19
C ALA A 340 21.16 5.51 8.30
N VAL A 341 22.37 5.69 8.85
CA VAL A 341 23.62 5.46 8.12
C VAL A 341 23.74 4.00 7.67
N ILE A 342 23.52 3.07 8.59
CA ILE A 342 23.50 1.62 8.28
C ILE A 342 22.44 1.31 7.25
N GLY A 343 21.25 1.89 7.38
CA GLY A 343 20.14 1.73 6.44
C GLY A 343 20.51 2.15 5.03
N ILE A 344 21.21 3.27 4.85
CA ILE A 344 21.68 3.72 3.54
C ILE A 344 22.70 2.72 2.97
N ILE A 345 23.65 2.25 3.76
CA ILE A 345 24.68 1.30 3.29
C ILE A 345 24.00 -0.01 2.83
N TYR A 346 23.16 -0.61 3.66
CA TYR A 346 22.46 -1.86 3.30
C TYR A 346 21.50 -1.65 2.13
N SER A 347 20.82 -0.51 2.04
CA SER A 347 19.98 -0.15 0.90
C SER A 347 20.79 -0.16 -0.40
N LEU A 348 21.96 0.44 -0.43
CA LEU A 348 22.84 0.45 -1.62
C LEU A 348 23.33 -0.95 -1.98
N ILE A 349 23.73 -1.76 -1.01
CA ILE A 349 24.18 -3.13 -1.24
C ILE A 349 23.02 -3.98 -1.79
N ILE A 350 21.85 -3.93 -1.17
CA ILE A 350 20.66 -4.66 -1.62
C ILE A 350 20.23 -4.19 -3.01
N LEU A 351 20.30 -2.88 -3.31
CA LEU A 351 20.03 -2.34 -4.63
C LEU A 351 20.94 -2.97 -5.68
N LEU A 352 22.25 -3.05 -5.42
CA LEU A 352 23.21 -3.66 -6.34
C LEU A 352 22.91 -5.14 -6.58
N ILE A 353 22.49 -5.88 -5.54
CA ILE A 353 22.10 -7.29 -5.67
C ILE A 353 20.83 -7.42 -6.51
N PHE A 354 19.81 -6.57 -6.31
CA PHE A 354 18.60 -6.57 -7.14
C PHE A 354 18.89 -6.20 -8.59
N LEU A 355 19.74 -5.21 -8.84
CA LEU A 355 20.15 -4.84 -10.19
C LEU A 355 20.93 -5.98 -10.88
N ALA A 356 21.90 -6.58 -10.21
CA ALA A 356 22.68 -7.69 -10.75
C ALA A 356 21.81 -8.92 -11.02
N GLY A 357 20.94 -9.31 -10.09
CA GLY A 357 20.02 -10.44 -10.25
C GLY A 357 19.05 -10.23 -11.43
N ASN A 358 18.45 -9.04 -11.52
CA ASN A 358 17.54 -8.73 -12.63
C ASN A 358 18.27 -8.57 -13.98
N LEU A 359 19.52 -8.13 -13.99
CA LEU A 359 20.35 -8.16 -15.21
C LEU A 359 20.59 -9.59 -15.72
N ILE A 360 20.73 -10.57 -14.80
CA ILE A 360 20.93 -11.97 -15.17
C ILE A 360 19.61 -12.61 -15.64
N PHE A 361 18.56 -12.48 -14.86
CA PHE A 361 17.32 -13.24 -15.06
C PHE A 361 16.26 -12.51 -15.91
N ASN A 362 16.24 -11.16 -15.91
CA ASN A 362 15.26 -10.33 -16.61
C ASN A 362 15.92 -9.34 -17.58
N PHE A 363 17.01 -9.73 -18.26
CA PHE A 363 17.85 -8.87 -19.09
C PHE A 363 17.08 -8.02 -20.10
N ASN A 364 16.09 -8.60 -20.78
CA ASN A 364 15.30 -7.88 -21.80
C ASN A 364 14.51 -6.70 -21.21
N MET A 365 13.91 -6.87 -20.00
CA MET A 365 13.20 -5.81 -19.29
C MET A 365 14.15 -4.71 -18.80
N MET A 366 15.30 -5.10 -18.24
CA MET A 366 16.34 -4.15 -17.84
C MET A 366 16.89 -3.35 -19.02
N LYS A 367 17.15 -4.00 -20.15
CA LYS A 367 17.61 -3.32 -21.39
C LYS A 367 16.56 -2.34 -21.91
N ALA A 368 15.28 -2.71 -21.91
CA ALA A 368 14.19 -1.84 -22.34
C ALA A 368 14.08 -0.59 -21.43
N ASN A 369 14.17 -0.74 -20.11
CA ASN A 369 14.20 0.38 -19.18
C ASN A 369 15.39 1.31 -19.41
N LEU A 370 16.60 0.76 -19.55
CA LEU A 370 17.79 1.55 -19.83
C LEU A 370 17.67 2.35 -21.15
N SER A 371 17.07 1.75 -22.19
CA SER A 371 16.83 2.43 -23.46
C SER A 371 15.84 3.60 -23.31
N LEU A 372 14.77 3.44 -22.51
CA LEU A 372 13.83 4.51 -22.22
C LEU A 372 14.47 5.66 -21.45
N ILE A 373 15.27 5.36 -20.43
CA ILE A 373 16.00 6.38 -19.66
C ILE A 373 16.95 7.16 -20.57
N LYS A 374 17.74 6.48 -21.40
CA LYS A 374 18.64 7.12 -22.36
C LYS A 374 17.91 8.02 -23.36
N SER A 375 16.76 7.58 -23.88
CA SER A 375 15.96 8.36 -24.82
C SER A 375 15.37 9.64 -24.19
N ARG A 376 14.94 9.56 -22.91
CA ARG A 376 14.44 10.72 -22.17
C ARG A 376 15.55 11.72 -21.83
N LEU A 377 16.72 11.24 -21.39
CA LEU A 377 17.88 12.09 -21.12
C LEU A 377 18.39 12.79 -22.39
N ALA A 378 18.34 12.11 -23.54
CA ALA A 378 18.71 12.72 -24.82
C ALA A 378 17.74 13.81 -25.26
N ARG A 379 16.43 13.69 -24.93
CA ARG A 379 15.43 14.76 -25.19
C ARG A 379 15.66 15.97 -24.30
N LEU A 380 15.86 15.75 -22.99
CA LEU A 380 16.13 16.84 -22.05
C LEU A 380 17.39 17.65 -22.40
N LYS A 381 18.41 17.00 -22.98
CA LYS A 381 19.62 17.67 -23.51
C LYS A 381 19.38 18.44 -24.82
N LYS A 382 18.32 18.16 -25.55
CA LYS A 382 17.95 18.91 -26.77
C LYS A 382 17.07 20.12 -26.47
N ASP A 383 16.35 20.07 -25.36
CA ASP A 383 15.41 21.12 -24.94
C ASP A 383 16.06 22.12 -23.95
N SER A 384 17.30 21.86 -23.50
CA SER A 384 18.19 22.78 -22.75
C SER A 384 19.21 23.43 -23.67
#